data_6ed26beeb64eda3551aa33ba73d85cdf
#
_entry.id   6ed26beeb64eda3551aa33ba73d85cdf
#
_cell.length_a   1.000
_cell.length_b   1.000
_cell.length_c   1.000
_cell.angle_alpha   90.00
_cell.angle_beta   90.00
_cell.angle_gamma   90.00
#
_symmetry.space_group_name_H-M   'P 1'
#
loop_
_entity.id
_entity.type
_entity.pdbx_description
1 polymer ?
#
loop_
_entity_poly.entity_id
_entity_poly.type
_entity_poly.pdbx_seq_one_letter_code
_entity_poly.pdbx_strand_id
1 'polypeptide(L)'
;MRKNLTEIVFILDRSGSMSGLEVDTIGGFNSMIEKQKKAEGEALISTVLFDNTSEVIHDRVSVQSIKPMTDEDYTVRGCTALLDAIGGAIHHIGNVHKYARAEDVPEHTMFVITTDGMENASRRYDSEKVKKMIERQKEKYGWEFLFLGANIDAVETARHFGISEDRAVNYHSDSEGTQLNYEVVSEAICAVRCSTPLGADWKKRIDEDYNARKDGRRK
;
A
#
# COMPACT_ATOMS: atom_id res chain seq x y z
N MET A 1 18.19 -14.99 -3.16
CA MET A 1 17.04 -14.18 -3.60
C MET A 1 16.82 -14.39 -5.08
N ARG A 2 15.58 -14.50 -5.50
CA ARG A 2 15.19 -14.67 -6.90
C ARG A 2 15.24 -13.33 -7.61
N LYS A 3 16.22 -13.18 -8.50
CA LYS A 3 16.36 -11.98 -9.31
C LYS A 3 15.14 -11.76 -10.20
N ASN A 4 14.82 -10.51 -10.47
CA ASN A 4 13.66 -10.09 -11.26
C ASN A 4 12.28 -10.50 -10.69
N LEU A 5 12.22 -10.96 -9.44
CA LEU A 5 10.97 -11.20 -8.74
C LEU A 5 10.74 -10.10 -7.71
N THR A 6 9.60 -9.46 -7.79
CA THR A 6 9.15 -8.45 -6.80
C THR A 6 7.90 -8.95 -6.10
N GLU A 7 7.83 -8.79 -4.81
CA GLU A 7 6.62 -9.01 -4.02
C GLU A 7 5.99 -7.68 -3.65
N ILE A 8 4.72 -7.51 -4.00
CA ILE A 8 3.96 -6.28 -3.78
C ILE A 8 2.79 -6.61 -2.86
N VAL A 9 2.73 -5.91 -1.73
CA VAL A 9 1.70 -6.12 -0.71
C VAL A 9 0.86 -4.86 -0.61
N PHE A 10 -0.39 -4.94 -1.04
CA PHE A 10 -1.37 -3.88 -0.90
C PHE A 10 -2.13 -4.05 0.41
N ILE A 11 -2.20 -2.98 1.20
CA ILE A 11 -3.03 -2.86 2.40
C ILE A 11 -4.02 -1.74 2.13
N LEU A 12 -5.26 -2.11 1.79
CA LEU A 12 -6.29 -1.21 1.31
C LEU A 12 -7.40 -1.05 2.33
N ASP A 13 -7.64 0.18 2.72
CA ASP A 13 -8.74 0.56 3.59
C ASP A 13 -10.09 0.35 2.89
N ARG A 14 -11.01 -0.34 3.57
CA ARG A 14 -12.43 -0.42 3.20
C ARG A 14 -13.32 0.00 4.37
N SER A 15 -12.81 0.80 5.30
CA SER A 15 -13.60 1.34 6.41
C SER A 15 -14.65 2.33 5.93
N GLY A 16 -15.56 2.72 6.83
CA GLY A 16 -16.70 3.57 6.49
C GLY A 16 -16.35 4.92 5.85
N SER A 17 -15.13 5.44 6.08
CA SER A 17 -14.63 6.69 5.45
C SER A 17 -14.42 6.57 3.94
N MET A 18 -14.22 5.34 3.43
CA MET A 18 -14.06 5.06 2.00
C MET A 18 -15.37 5.09 1.22
N SER A 19 -16.52 5.39 1.88
CA SER A 19 -17.83 5.42 1.24
C SER A 19 -17.90 6.46 0.11
N GLY A 20 -18.33 5.99 -1.06
CA GLY A 20 -18.39 6.80 -2.30
C GLY A 20 -17.13 6.73 -3.16
N LEU A 21 -16.09 6.04 -2.71
CA LEU A 21 -14.84 5.82 -3.46
C LEU A 21 -14.68 4.37 -3.96
N GLU A 22 -15.69 3.53 -3.78
CA GLU A 22 -15.62 2.10 -4.11
C GLU A 22 -15.26 1.89 -5.58
N VAL A 23 -15.97 2.59 -6.48
CA VAL A 23 -15.75 2.48 -7.94
C VAL A 23 -14.35 2.95 -8.33
N ASP A 24 -13.88 4.06 -7.75
CA ASP A 24 -12.56 4.62 -8.04
C ASP A 24 -11.45 3.74 -7.48
N THR A 25 -11.64 3.16 -6.29
CA THR A 25 -10.69 2.22 -5.68
C THR A 25 -10.57 0.94 -6.51
N ILE A 26 -11.70 0.33 -6.87
CA ILE A 26 -11.75 -0.87 -7.71
C ILE A 26 -11.14 -0.60 -9.09
N GLY A 27 -11.58 0.49 -9.73
CA GLY A 27 -11.10 0.87 -11.07
C GLY A 27 -9.60 1.20 -11.08
N GLY A 28 -9.13 1.96 -10.10
CA GLY A 28 -7.73 2.32 -9.93
C GLY A 28 -6.84 1.09 -9.68
N PHE A 29 -7.25 0.22 -8.75
CA PHE A 29 -6.55 -1.04 -8.48
C PHE A 29 -6.44 -1.90 -9.73
N ASN A 30 -7.55 -2.13 -10.42
CA ASN A 30 -7.57 -2.94 -11.64
C ASN A 30 -6.70 -2.36 -12.74
N SER A 31 -6.78 -1.06 -12.97
CA SER A 31 -5.92 -0.36 -13.95
C SER A 31 -4.44 -0.50 -13.63
N MET A 32 -4.08 -0.35 -12.35
CA MET A 32 -2.72 -0.54 -11.88
C MET A 32 -2.25 -1.98 -12.09
N ILE A 33 -3.04 -2.99 -11.72
CA ILE A 33 -2.69 -4.41 -11.94
C ILE A 33 -2.48 -4.70 -13.43
N GLU A 34 -3.32 -4.18 -14.33
CA GLU A 34 -3.16 -4.36 -15.76
C GLU A 34 -1.86 -3.72 -16.30
N LYS A 35 -1.42 -2.60 -15.74
CA LYS A 35 -0.10 -2.01 -16.04
C LYS A 35 1.02 -2.92 -15.54
N GLN A 36 0.89 -3.46 -14.32
CA GLN A 36 1.89 -4.36 -13.74
C GLN A 36 2.01 -5.70 -14.49
N LYS A 37 0.94 -6.20 -15.10
CA LYS A 37 0.99 -7.39 -15.99
C LYS A 37 1.85 -7.18 -17.22
N LYS A 38 1.95 -5.93 -17.71
CA LYS A 38 2.72 -5.56 -18.89
C LYS A 38 4.17 -5.17 -18.59
N ALA A 39 4.49 -4.94 -17.33
CA ALA A 39 5.83 -4.56 -16.90
C ALA A 39 6.78 -5.77 -16.92
N GLU A 40 8.07 -5.50 -17.16
CA GLU A 40 9.11 -6.53 -17.15
C GLU A 40 9.30 -7.16 -15.76
N GLY A 41 9.81 -8.39 -15.72
CA GLY A 41 10.05 -9.17 -14.53
C GLY A 41 8.79 -9.85 -13.99
N GLU A 42 8.99 -10.68 -12.97
CA GLU A 42 7.91 -11.38 -12.28
C GLU A 42 7.42 -10.57 -11.07
N ALA A 43 6.13 -10.65 -10.76
CA ALA A 43 5.59 -10.07 -9.54
C ALA A 43 4.61 -11.01 -8.86
N LEU A 44 4.70 -11.07 -7.53
CA LEU A 44 3.72 -11.68 -6.65
C LEU A 44 2.90 -10.57 -6.00
N ILE A 45 1.60 -10.75 -5.97
CA ILE A 45 0.66 -9.78 -5.38
C ILE A 45 0.00 -10.39 -4.16
N SER A 46 0.09 -9.68 -3.05
CA SER A 46 -0.77 -9.88 -1.89
C SER A 46 -1.67 -8.67 -1.71
N THR A 47 -2.95 -8.89 -1.47
CA THR A 47 -3.91 -7.80 -1.24
C THR A 47 -4.68 -8.08 0.03
N VAL A 48 -4.53 -7.19 0.98
CA VAL A 48 -5.20 -7.21 2.29
C VAL A 48 -6.20 -6.06 2.32
N LEU A 49 -7.46 -6.38 2.37
CA LEU A 49 -8.52 -5.40 2.66
C LEU A 49 -8.72 -5.33 4.16
N PHE A 50 -8.90 -4.13 4.71
CA PHE A 50 -9.13 -4.01 6.14
C PHE A 50 -10.25 -3.03 6.49
N ASP A 51 -10.97 -3.38 7.53
CA ASP A 51 -11.96 -2.60 8.27
C ASP A 51 -11.70 -2.81 9.78
N ASN A 52 -12.66 -3.34 10.55
CA ASN A 52 -12.45 -3.84 11.91
C ASN A 52 -11.59 -5.11 11.94
N THR A 53 -11.46 -5.77 10.80
CA THR A 53 -10.71 -7.00 10.59
C THR A 53 -9.96 -6.94 9.26
N SER A 54 -9.00 -7.83 9.08
CA SER A 54 -8.26 -7.95 7.82
C SER A 54 -8.72 -9.18 7.04
N GLU A 55 -8.89 -9.02 5.75
CA GLU A 55 -9.23 -10.08 4.79
C GLU A 55 -8.18 -10.11 3.67
N VAL A 56 -7.58 -11.27 3.45
CA VAL A 56 -6.59 -11.47 2.39
C VAL A 56 -7.31 -12.00 1.16
N ILE A 57 -7.46 -11.19 0.13
CA ILE A 57 -8.10 -11.58 -1.12
C ILE A 57 -7.11 -12.12 -2.16
N HIS A 58 -5.84 -11.71 -2.06
CA HIS A 58 -4.74 -12.30 -2.80
C HIS A 58 -3.59 -12.60 -1.84
N ASP A 59 -3.05 -13.82 -1.87
CA ASP A 59 -1.91 -14.24 -1.09
C ASP A 59 -0.80 -14.74 -2.01
N ARG A 60 0.17 -13.87 -2.30
CA ARG A 60 1.32 -14.14 -3.15
C ARG A 60 0.97 -14.74 -4.52
N VAL A 61 -0.08 -14.22 -5.13
CA VAL A 61 -0.55 -14.66 -6.44
C VAL A 61 0.28 -14.00 -7.53
N SER A 62 0.68 -14.77 -8.56
CA SER A 62 1.34 -14.16 -9.73
C SER A 62 0.48 -13.04 -10.31
N VAL A 63 1.09 -11.88 -10.58
CA VAL A 63 0.36 -10.73 -11.16
C VAL A 63 -0.40 -11.11 -12.43
N GLN A 64 0.13 -12.04 -13.23
CA GLN A 64 -0.52 -12.55 -14.45
C GLN A 64 -1.83 -13.28 -14.18
N SER A 65 -2.00 -13.84 -12.98
CA SER A 65 -3.17 -14.61 -12.57
C SER A 65 -4.23 -13.81 -11.81
N ILE A 66 -3.92 -12.54 -11.47
CA ILE A 66 -4.88 -11.67 -10.75
C ILE A 66 -6.08 -11.40 -11.64
N LYS A 67 -7.26 -11.71 -11.13
CA LYS A 67 -8.52 -11.33 -11.74
C LYS A 67 -8.89 -9.91 -11.35
N PRO A 68 -9.66 -9.18 -12.18
CA PRO A 68 -10.16 -7.86 -11.78
C PRO A 68 -10.93 -7.95 -10.46
N MET A 69 -10.66 -7.01 -9.56
CA MET A 69 -11.45 -6.79 -8.35
C MET A 69 -12.84 -6.31 -8.74
N THR A 70 -13.85 -6.77 -8.04
CA THR A 70 -15.26 -6.43 -8.25
C THR A 70 -15.87 -5.77 -7.01
N ASP A 71 -17.11 -5.32 -7.11
CA ASP A 71 -17.91 -4.81 -5.99
C ASP A 71 -18.27 -5.91 -4.97
N GLU A 72 -18.20 -7.19 -5.36
CA GLU A 72 -18.32 -8.30 -4.43
C GLU A 72 -17.08 -8.45 -3.55
N ASP A 73 -15.89 -8.12 -4.08
CA ASP A 73 -14.62 -8.22 -3.36
C ASP A 73 -14.39 -7.02 -2.43
N TYR A 74 -14.77 -5.82 -2.87
CA TYR A 74 -14.50 -4.58 -2.14
C TYR A 74 -15.80 -3.87 -1.73
N THR A 75 -16.18 -4.07 -0.46
CA THR A 75 -17.36 -3.46 0.15
C THR A 75 -16.96 -2.63 1.36
N VAL A 76 -17.38 -1.37 1.39
CA VAL A 76 -17.07 -0.44 2.48
C VAL A 76 -17.90 -0.72 3.72
N ARG A 77 -17.23 -0.82 4.90
CA ARG A 77 -17.88 -1.08 6.18
C ARG A 77 -16.95 -0.85 7.38
N GLY A 78 -17.54 -0.64 8.56
CA GLY A 78 -16.83 -0.74 9.84
C GLY A 78 -15.86 0.41 10.14
N CYS A 79 -14.89 0.12 11.00
CA CYS A 79 -13.87 1.02 11.54
C CYS A 79 -12.50 0.70 10.92
N THR A 80 -11.44 1.37 11.40
CA THR A 80 -10.11 1.34 10.78
C THR A 80 -9.10 0.63 11.70
N ALA A 81 -8.91 -0.69 11.53
CA ALA A 81 -7.90 -1.48 12.26
C ALA A 81 -6.59 -1.56 11.44
N LEU A 82 -6.00 -0.40 11.17
CA LEU A 82 -4.82 -0.23 10.30
C LEU A 82 -3.58 -0.94 10.84
N LEU A 83 -3.30 -0.82 12.14
CA LEU A 83 -2.11 -1.44 12.75
C LEU A 83 -2.20 -2.97 12.73
N ASP A 84 -3.40 -3.51 12.91
CA ASP A 84 -3.62 -4.96 12.82
C ASP A 84 -3.41 -5.47 11.39
N ALA A 85 -3.82 -4.70 10.38
CA ALA A 85 -3.60 -5.03 8.97
C ALA A 85 -2.11 -4.99 8.60
N ILE A 86 -1.40 -3.90 8.94
CA ILE A 86 0.04 -3.74 8.66
C ILE A 86 0.84 -4.82 9.40
N GLY A 87 0.65 -4.96 10.72
CA GLY A 87 1.38 -5.91 11.54
C GLY A 87 1.13 -7.36 11.12
N GLY A 88 -0.11 -7.70 10.78
CA GLY A 88 -0.49 -9.02 10.28
C GLY A 88 0.18 -9.35 8.94
N ALA A 89 0.14 -8.43 7.99
CA ALA A 89 0.76 -8.60 6.67
C ALA A 89 2.28 -8.74 6.76
N ILE A 90 2.96 -7.87 7.55
CA ILE A 90 4.42 -7.97 7.76
C ILE A 90 4.78 -9.32 8.41
N HIS A 91 4.00 -9.75 9.39
CA HIS A 91 4.23 -11.04 10.07
C HIS A 91 4.10 -12.21 9.09
N HIS A 92 3.03 -12.21 8.27
CA HIS A 92 2.76 -13.26 7.29
C HIS A 92 3.88 -13.35 6.24
N ILE A 93 4.15 -12.26 5.51
CA ILE A 93 5.19 -12.22 4.47
C ILE A 93 6.58 -12.50 5.04
N GLY A 94 6.89 -11.94 6.21
CA GLY A 94 8.16 -12.20 6.89
C GLY A 94 8.37 -13.67 7.27
N ASN A 95 7.31 -14.38 7.67
CA ASN A 95 7.37 -15.81 7.93
C ASN A 95 7.53 -16.61 6.64
N VAL A 96 6.81 -16.24 5.58
CA VAL A 96 6.99 -16.91 4.27
C VAL A 96 8.43 -16.79 3.80
N HIS A 97 9.03 -15.59 3.83
CA HIS A 97 10.42 -15.39 3.41
C HIS A 97 11.42 -16.14 4.32
N LYS A 98 11.13 -16.19 5.62
CA LYS A 98 12.00 -16.89 6.60
C LYS A 98 12.13 -18.38 6.33
N TYR A 99 11.04 -19.02 5.88
CA TYR A 99 10.97 -20.46 5.67
C TYR A 99 11.08 -20.87 4.19
N ALA A 100 11.05 -19.90 3.27
CA ALA A 100 11.31 -20.15 1.86
C ALA A 100 12.79 -20.48 1.60
N ARG A 101 13.06 -21.22 0.52
CA ARG A 101 14.41 -21.38 0.04
C ARG A 101 14.96 -20.02 -0.40
N ALA A 102 16.26 -19.80 -0.23
CA ALA A 102 16.90 -18.53 -0.59
C ALA A 102 16.63 -18.10 -2.05
N GLU A 103 16.51 -19.06 -2.95
CA GLU A 103 16.22 -18.86 -4.37
C GLU A 103 14.77 -18.51 -4.67
N ASP A 104 13.84 -18.69 -3.71
CA ASP A 104 12.41 -18.38 -3.83
C ASP A 104 12.05 -17.06 -3.15
N VAL A 105 12.97 -16.47 -2.37
CA VAL A 105 12.74 -15.16 -1.74
C VAL A 105 12.86 -14.07 -2.80
N PRO A 106 11.87 -13.18 -2.93
CA PRO A 106 11.89 -12.06 -3.88
C PRO A 106 13.12 -11.16 -3.71
N GLU A 107 13.60 -10.59 -4.81
CA GLU A 107 14.66 -9.57 -4.79
C GLU A 107 14.19 -8.28 -4.12
N HIS A 108 12.96 -7.89 -4.42
CA HIS A 108 12.33 -6.70 -3.86
C HIS A 108 11.00 -7.05 -3.19
N THR A 109 10.72 -6.38 -2.09
CA THR A 109 9.42 -6.45 -1.41
C THR A 109 8.94 -5.04 -1.09
N MET A 110 7.74 -4.71 -1.52
CA MET A 110 7.15 -3.39 -1.39
C MET A 110 5.76 -3.47 -0.78
N PHE A 111 5.54 -2.70 0.27
CA PHE A 111 4.23 -2.50 0.89
C PHE A 111 3.65 -1.17 0.44
N VAL A 112 2.40 -1.18 0.00
CA VAL A 112 1.62 0.00 -0.35
C VAL A 112 0.41 0.05 0.58
N ILE A 113 0.39 1.05 1.44
CA ILE A 113 -0.62 1.22 2.48
C ILE A 113 -1.46 2.44 2.14
N THR A 114 -2.76 2.25 1.94
CA THR A 114 -3.69 3.34 1.62
C THR A 114 -4.80 3.37 2.65
N THR A 115 -5.05 4.53 3.24
CA THR A 115 -6.12 4.73 4.25
C THR A 115 -6.76 6.12 4.11
N ASP A 116 -8.06 6.20 4.40
CA ASP A 116 -8.83 7.44 4.50
C ASP A 116 -9.39 7.64 5.91
N GLY A 117 -8.58 7.37 6.91
CA GLY A 117 -9.02 7.52 8.29
C GLY A 117 -7.94 7.25 9.31
N MET A 118 -8.21 7.71 10.53
CA MET A 118 -7.32 7.46 11.67
C MET A 118 -7.51 6.03 12.19
N GLU A 119 -6.40 5.40 12.57
CA GLU A 119 -6.41 4.16 13.35
C GLU A 119 -7.32 4.28 14.58
N ASN A 120 -8.28 3.37 14.71
CA ASN A 120 -9.23 3.42 15.82
C ASN A 120 -9.77 2.06 16.30
N ALA A 121 -9.36 0.95 15.71
CA ALA A 121 -9.96 -0.36 15.96
C ALA A 121 -8.97 -1.51 16.18
N SER A 122 -7.67 -1.30 16.03
CA SER A 122 -6.66 -2.34 16.21
C SER A 122 -6.59 -2.85 17.66
N ARG A 123 -6.36 -4.14 17.82
CA ARG A 123 -6.34 -4.84 19.13
C ARG A 123 -5.12 -5.74 19.33
N ARG A 124 -4.43 -6.12 18.26
CA ARG A 124 -3.32 -7.11 18.27
C ARG A 124 -1.96 -6.44 18.18
N TYR A 125 -1.89 -5.33 17.48
CA TYR A 125 -0.67 -4.56 17.25
C TYR A 125 -0.89 -3.12 17.71
N ASP A 126 0.13 -2.58 18.36
CA ASP A 126 0.25 -1.16 18.69
C ASP A 126 1.28 -0.48 17.76
N SER A 127 1.31 0.83 17.77
CA SER A 127 2.17 1.64 16.91
C SER A 127 3.66 1.34 17.12
N GLU A 128 4.09 1.13 18.37
CA GLU A 128 5.50 0.84 18.69
C GLU A 128 5.94 -0.52 18.12
N LYS A 129 5.07 -1.53 18.24
CA LYS A 129 5.33 -2.86 17.71
C LYS A 129 5.40 -2.85 16.18
N VAL A 130 4.45 -2.19 15.51
CA VAL A 130 4.46 -2.03 14.05
C VAL A 130 5.70 -1.28 13.59
N LYS A 131 6.08 -0.19 14.27
CA LYS A 131 7.30 0.56 14.00
C LYS A 131 8.54 -0.33 14.03
N LYS A 132 8.73 -1.10 15.10
CA LYS A 132 9.87 -2.04 15.22
C LYS A 132 9.86 -3.08 14.09
N MET A 133 8.68 -3.55 13.67
CA MET A 133 8.57 -4.49 12.56
C MET A 133 8.98 -3.85 11.24
N ILE A 134 8.48 -2.66 10.93
CA ILE A 134 8.82 -1.91 9.69
C ILE A 134 10.33 -1.60 9.65
N GLU A 135 10.86 -0.99 10.71
CA GLU A 135 12.29 -0.64 10.80
C GLU A 135 13.17 -1.88 10.56
N ARG A 136 12.84 -3.00 11.23
CA ARG A 136 13.58 -4.26 11.04
C ARG A 136 13.53 -4.76 9.59
N GLN A 137 12.38 -4.70 8.92
CA GLN A 137 12.26 -5.18 7.55
C GLN A 137 13.02 -4.27 6.57
N LYS A 138 12.98 -2.95 6.79
CA LYS A 138 13.76 -1.98 6.02
C LYS A 138 15.27 -2.20 6.17
N GLU A 139 15.75 -2.24 7.40
CA GLU A 139 17.18 -2.31 7.69
C GLU A 139 17.81 -3.66 7.31
N LYS A 140 17.10 -4.75 7.60
CA LYS A 140 17.68 -6.09 7.43
C LYS A 140 17.43 -6.70 6.05
N TYR A 141 16.31 -6.36 5.42
CA TYR A 141 15.85 -7.03 4.20
C TYR A 141 15.58 -6.05 3.04
N GLY A 142 15.75 -4.76 3.24
CA GLY A 142 15.56 -3.74 2.20
C GLY A 142 14.12 -3.62 1.73
N TRP A 143 13.13 -3.92 2.60
CA TRP A 143 11.73 -3.75 2.22
C TRP A 143 11.37 -2.27 2.09
N GLU A 144 10.58 -1.94 1.09
CA GLU A 144 10.03 -0.60 0.87
C GLU A 144 8.61 -0.51 1.41
N PHE A 145 8.28 0.67 1.99
CA PHE A 145 6.94 0.94 2.51
C PHE A 145 6.48 2.30 2.01
N LEU A 146 5.35 2.35 1.30
CA LEU A 146 4.67 3.58 0.92
C LEU A 146 3.40 3.74 1.75
N PHE A 147 3.16 4.95 2.23
CA PHE A 147 1.97 5.29 3.01
C PHE A 147 1.22 6.46 2.37
N LEU A 148 -0.01 6.22 1.94
CA LEU A 148 -0.89 7.20 1.34
C LEU A 148 -2.09 7.41 2.28
N GLY A 149 -2.20 8.60 2.84
CA GLY A 149 -3.26 8.93 3.79
C GLY A 149 -4.12 10.10 3.34
N ALA A 150 -5.43 9.96 3.48
CA ALA A 150 -6.38 11.05 3.32
C ALA A 150 -7.07 11.35 4.65
N ASN A 151 -7.56 12.57 4.81
CA ASN A 151 -8.28 13.05 6.00
C ASN A 151 -7.50 12.91 7.33
N ILE A 152 -6.19 12.67 7.24
CA ILE A 152 -5.24 12.57 8.35
C ILE A 152 -3.96 13.33 8.02
N ASP A 153 -3.08 13.54 8.98
CA ASP A 153 -1.68 13.89 8.68
C ASP A 153 -0.92 12.61 8.35
N ALA A 154 -0.85 12.29 7.04
CA ALA A 154 -0.21 11.06 6.58
C ALA A 154 1.28 11.00 6.91
N VAL A 155 1.98 12.14 6.88
CA VAL A 155 3.42 12.22 7.17
C VAL A 155 3.67 11.97 8.66
N GLU A 156 2.90 12.60 9.52
CA GLU A 156 3.00 12.41 10.98
C GLU A 156 2.61 10.98 11.37
N THR A 157 1.51 10.46 10.80
CA THR A 157 1.05 9.10 11.03
C THR A 157 2.10 8.06 10.59
N ALA A 158 2.65 8.22 9.39
CA ALA A 158 3.69 7.34 8.85
C ALA A 158 4.95 7.33 9.72
N ARG A 159 5.37 8.50 10.22
CA ARG A 159 6.51 8.64 11.12
C ARG A 159 6.32 7.84 12.42
N HIS A 160 5.11 7.82 12.98
CA HIS A 160 4.79 7.00 14.15
C HIS A 160 4.94 5.50 13.87
N PHE A 161 4.78 5.07 12.62
CA PHE A 161 4.94 3.67 12.20
C PHE A 161 6.36 3.35 11.69
N GLY A 162 7.31 4.29 11.73
CA GLY A 162 8.69 4.08 11.26
C GLY A 162 8.85 4.20 9.73
N ILE A 163 7.85 4.78 9.06
CA ILE A 163 7.91 5.13 7.64
C ILE A 163 8.39 6.58 7.53
N SER A 164 9.41 6.83 6.72
CA SER A 164 10.01 8.15 6.54
C SER A 164 9.11 9.07 5.71
N GLU A 165 9.27 10.38 5.90
CA GLU A 165 8.48 11.42 5.22
C GLU A 165 8.54 11.30 3.69
N ASP A 166 9.68 10.92 3.12
CA ASP A 166 9.87 10.71 1.69
C ASP A 166 9.09 9.50 1.15
N ARG A 167 8.49 8.69 2.01
CA ARG A 167 7.66 7.52 1.70
C ARG A 167 6.20 7.68 2.11
N ALA A 168 5.83 8.87 2.57
CA ALA A 168 4.46 9.19 2.98
C ALA A 168 3.90 10.38 2.19
N VAL A 169 2.62 10.37 1.87
CA VAL A 169 1.97 11.44 1.13
C VAL A 169 0.52 11.61 1.56
N ASN A 170 0.09 12.88 1.66
CA ASN A 170 -1.31 13.25 1.82
C ASN A 170 -1.99 13.33 0.45
N TYR A 171 -3.22 12.84 0.35
CA TYR A 171 -4.03 12.98 -0.86
C TYR A 171 -5.46 13.44 -0.54
N HIS A 172 -6.19 13.91 -1.55
CA HIS A 172 -7.62 14.20 -1.41
C HIS A 172 -8.45 12.94 -1.61
N SER A 173 -9.34 12.67 -0.64
CA SER A 173 -10.29 11.54 -0.68
C SER A 173 -11.45 11.87 -1.62
N ASP A 174 -11.15 11.84 -2.91
CA ASP A 174 -12.11 12.01 -3.99
C ASP A 174 -11.65 11.20 -5.22
N SER A 175 -12.48 11.16 -6.26
CA SER A 175 -12.22 10.39 -7.48
C SER A 175 -10.88 10.74 -8.12
N GLU A 176 -10.57 12.04 -8.26
CA GLU A 176 -9.35 12.54 -8.89
C GLU A 176 -8.10 12.14 -8.09
N GLY A 177 -8.12 12.36 -6.76
CA GLY A 177 -7.02 11.99 -5.86
C GLY A 177 -6.80 10.48 -5.81
N THR A 178 -7.88 9.71 -5.78
CA THR A 178 -7.80 8.24 -5.78
C THR A 178 -7.19 7.71 -7.08
N GLN A 179 -7.63 8.20 -8.24
CA GLN A 179 -7.06 7.81 -9.54
C GLN A 179 -5.59 8.19 -9.66
N LEU A 180 -5.23 9.42 -9.27
CA LEU A 180 -3.84 9.89 -9.27
C LEU A 180 -2.94 9.02 -8.39
N ASN A 181 -3.41 8.61 -7.21
CA ASN A 181 -2.68 7.71 -6.34
C ASN A 181 -2.32 6.39 -7.03
N TYR A 182 -3.29 5.73 -7.65
CA TYR A 182 -3.04 4.46 -8.34
C TYR A 182 -2.09 4.61 -9.53
N GLU A 183 -2.13 5.73 -10.25
CA GLU A 183 -1.19 6.03 -11.32
C GLU A 183 0.24 6.16 -10.79
N VAL A 184 0.44 7.02 -9.78
CA VAL A 184 1.76 7.31 -9.19
C VAL A 184 2.33 6.08 -8.48
N VAL A 185 1.51 5.35 -7.74
CA VAL A 185 1.91 4.08 -7.11
C VAL A 185 2.33 3.06 -8.17
N SER A 186 1.60 2.97 -9.29
CA SER A 186 1.98 2.08 -10.40
C SER A 186 3.36 2.41 -10.96
N GLU A 187 3.70 3.69 -11.11
CA GLU A 187 5.02 4.16 -11.55
C GLU A 187 6.11 3.81 -10.52
N ALA A 188 5.85 4.03 -9.24
CA ALA A 188 6.75 3.67 -8.14
C ALA A 188 7.04 2.16 -8.11
N ILE A 189 6.01 1.32 -8.27
CA ILE A 189 6.16 -0.13 -8.36
C ILE A 189 7.03 -0.51 -9.57
N CYS A 190 6.80 0.09 -10.74
CA CYS A 190 7.62 -0.17 -11.93
C CYS A 190 9.09 0.17 -11.68
N ALA A 191 9.40 1.29 -11.02
CA ALA A 191 10.76 1.66 -10.67
C ALA A 191 11.43 0.60 -9.78
N VAL A 192 10.74 0.15 -8.72
CA VAL A 192 11.25 -0.91 -7.82
C VAL A 192 11.46 -2.22 -8.58
N ARG A 193 10.52 -2.63 -9.45
CA ARG A 193 10.66 -3.84 -10.28
C ARG A 193 11.85 -3.79 -11.23
N CYS A 194 12.19 -2.60 -11.70
CA CYS A 194 13.38 -2.37 -12.52
C CYS A 194 14.67 -2.16 -11.69
N SER A 195 14.63 -2.44 -10.38
CA SER A 195 15.75 -2.21 -9.45
C SER A 195 16.26 -0.75 -9.48
N THR A 196 15.38 0.18 -9.84
CA THR A 196 15.67 1.62 -9.79
C THR A 196 15.35 2.13 -8.39
N PRO A 197 16.30 2.78 -7.71
CA PRO A 197 16.02 3.38 -6.40
C PRO A 197 14.87 4.36 -6.47
N LEU A 198 13.93 4.23 -5.55
CA LEU A 198 12.80 5.14 -5.47
C LEU A 198 13.24 6.46 -4.84
N GLY A 199 13.34 7.53 -5.65
CA GLY A 199 13.64 8.87 -5.20
C GLY A 199 12.50 9.48 -4.36
N ALA A 200 12.76 10.55 -3.62
CA ALA A 200 11.73 11.26 -2.84
C ALA A 200 10.66 11.94 -3.73
N ASP A 201 10.98 12.13 -5.00
CA ASP A 201 10.12 12.77 -6.00
C ASP A 201 9.02 11.85 -6.57
N TRP A 202 8.98 10.56 -6.18
CA TRP A 202 7.94 9.64 -6.62
C TRP A 202 6.52 10.17 -6.35
N LYS A 203 6.34 10.91 -5.27
CA LYS A 203 5.05 11.46 -4.81
C LYS A 203 4.74 12.88 -5.30
N LYS A 204 5.64 13.49 -6.06
CA LYS A 204 5.55 14.91 -6.45
C LYS A 204 4.20 15.30 -7.05
N ARG A 205 3.65 14.48 -7.95
CA ARG A 205 2.34 14.75 -8.57
C ARG A 205 1.20 14.78 -7.56
N ILE A 206 1.24 13.90 -6.56
CA ILE A 206 0.22 13.85 -5.49
C ILE A 206 0.38 15.06 -4.58
N ASP A 207 1.61 15.43 -4.19
CA ASP A 207 1.88 16.60 -3.38
C ASP A 207 1.44 17.91 -4.08
N GLU A 208 1.69 18.04 -5.38
CA GLU A 208 1.27 19.19 -6.19
C GLU A 208 -0.27 19.29 -6.26
N ASP A 209 -0.96 18.20 -6.54
CA ASP A 209 -2.44 18.14 -6.55
C ASP A 209 -3.01 18.49 -5.17
N TYR A 210 -2.48 17.87 -4.12
CA TYR A 210 -2.95 18.10 -2.75
C TYR A 210 -2.83 19.58 -2.35
N ASN A 211 -1.68 20.19 -2.61
CA ASN A 211 -1.41 21.58 -2.25
C ASN A 211 -2.25 22.54 -3.10
N ALA A 212 -2.36 22.34 -4.41
CA ALA A 212 -3.16 23.19 -5.30
C ALA A 212 -4.64 23.24 -4.90
N ARG A 213 -5.21 22.09 -4.55
CA ARG A 213 -6.64 22.02 -4.16
C ARG A 213 -6.89 22.45 -2.70
N LYS A 214 -5.89 22.32 -1.82
CA LYS A 214 -5.98 22.84 -0.46
C LYS A 214 -6.12 24.36 -0.44
N ASP A 215 -5.40 25.07 -1.30
CA ASP A 215 -5.45 26.53 -1.41
C ASP A 215 -6.76 27.00 -2.08
N GLY A 216 -7.31 26.24 -3.04
CA GLY A 216 -8.57 26.53 -3.71
C GLY A 216 -9.82 26.44 -2.81
N ARG A 217 -9.78 25.67 -1.71
CA ARG A 217 -10.86 25.56 -0.71
C ARG A 217 -10.91 26.73 0.28
N ARG A 218 -9.92 27.62 0.27
CA ARG A 218 -9.87 28.81 1.13
C ARG A 218 -10.47 30.08 0.49
N LYS A 219 -11.02 29.97 -0.71
CA LYS A 219 -11.76 31.05 -1.38
C LYS A 219 -13.26 30.75 -1.36
#